data_23f5344656f82d9f78f6d3b952c441c1
#
_entry.id   23f5344656f82d9f78f6d3b952c441c1
#
_cell.length_a   1.000
_cell.length_b   1.000
_cell.length_c   1.000
_cell.angle_alpha   90.00
_cell.angle_beta   90.00
_cell.angle_gamma   90.00
#
_symmetry.space_group_name_H-M   'P 1'
#
loop_
_entity.id
_entity.type
_entity.pdbx_description
1 polymer ?
#
loop_
_entity_poly.entity_id
_entity_poly.type
_entity_poly.pdbx_seq_one_letter_code
_entity_poly.pdbx_strand_id
1 'polypeptide(L)'
;LVPQECGYDERSPKLIFYETTFMDVKNTLEDCFSFPGASSLMYLIGKGCGLRFYRRLKNASTSDYLKTFIDYKREEGWGEFRFELGNGPGKIYLRGGFESRGSISSSEPVCNFTKGFIEGFLSGVFRKNLKLKETACAAKGDPECIFEVLV
;
A
#
# COMPACT_ATOMS: atom_id res chain seq x y z
N LEU A 1 18.43 16.08 7.13
CA LEU A 1 17.12 16.61 7.52
C LEU A 1 16.33 15.48 8.16
N VAL A 2 16.25 15.48 9.51
CA VAL A 2 15.35 14.60 10.25
C VAL A 2 13.93 15.08 9.94
N PRO A 3 13.03 14.27 9.36
CA PRO A 3 11.67 14.69 9.16
C PRO A 3 11.03 14.97 10.53
N GLN A 4 10.54 16.17 10.71
CA GLN A 4 9.72 16.49 11.87
C GLN A 4 8.64 15.42 12.03
N GLU A 5 8.56 14.81 13.20
CA GLU A 5 7.50 13.88 13.57
C GLU A 5 6.18 14.64 13.47
N CYS A 6 5.47 14.42 12.37
CA CYS A 6 4.09 14.84 12.27
C CYS A 6 3.30 13.91 13.18
N GLY A 7 3.12 14.30 14.45
CA GLY A 7 2.35 13.56 15.42
C GLY A 7 0.91 13.44 14.95
N TYR A 8 0.49 12.25 14.55
CA TYR A 8 -0.90 11.94 14.33
C TYR A 8 -1.51 11.70 15.71
N ASP A 9 -2.20 12.70 16.22
CA ASP A 9 -3.10 12.56 17.36
C ASP A 9 -4.44 12.01 16.84
N GLU A 10 -5.11 11.15 17.61
CA GLU A 10 -6.50 10.71 17.34
C GLU A 10 -7.47 11.90 17.16
N ARG A 11 -7.05 13.09 17.57
CA ARG A 11 -7.75 14.37 17.40
C ARG A 11 -7.44 15.09 16.10
N SER A 12 -6.58 14.57 15.25
CA SER A 12 -6.31 15.18 13.94
C SER A 12 -7.56 15.17 13.07
N PRO A 13 -7.92 16.29 12.43
CA PRO A 13 -9.09 16.33 11.56
C PRO A 13 -8.95 15.28 10.44
N LYS A 14 -10.03 14.54 10.20
CA LYS A 14 -10.07 13.54 9.12
C LYS A 14 -10.28 14.26 7.79
N LEU A 15 -9.35 14.07 6.87
CA LEU A 15 -9.56 14.41 5.46
C LEU A 15 -10.15 13.19 4.75
N ILE A 16 -11.34 13.35 4.18
CA ILE A 16 -11.96 12.32 3.34
C ILE A 16 -11.42 12.50 1.92
N PHE A 17 -10.73 11.49 1.42
CA PHE A 17 -10.15 11.46 0.08
C PHE A 17 -10.88 10.35 -0.72
N TYR A 18 -11.66 10.77 -1.70
CA TYR A 18 -12.40 9.81 -2.52
C TYR A 18 -11.46 9.04 -3.46
N GLU A 19 -11.81 7.78 -3.74
CA GLU A 19 -11.10 6.94 -4.71
C GLU A 19 -10.92 7.63 -6.06
N THR A 20 -11.96 8.32 -6.55
CA THR A 20 -11.90 9.09 -7.80
C THR A 20 -10.82 10.16 -7.77
N THR A 21 -10.69 10.90 -6.67
CA THR A 21 -9.63 11.92 -6.54
C THR A 21 -8.24 11.30 -6.55
N PHE A 22 -8.07 10.13 -5.90
CA PHE A 22 -6.81 9.41 -5.97
C PHE A 22 -6.48 8.97 -7.39
N MET A 23 -7.48 8.46 -8.12
CA MET A 23 -7.29 8.06 -9.53
C MET A 23 -7.00 9.25 -10.42
N ASP A 24 -7.60 10.42 -10.19
CA ASP A 24 -7.30 11.66 -10.91
C ASP A 24 -5.84 12.11 -10.69
N VAL A 25 -5.33 12.01 -9.46
CA VAL A 25 -3.90 12.27 -9.17
C VAL A 25 -3.01 11.30 -9.92
N LYS A 26 -3.32 10.00 -9.91
CA LYS A 26 -2.57 8.97 -10.63
C LYS A 26 -2.55 9.24 -12.13
N ASN A 27 -3.71 9.48 -12.74
CA ASN A 27 -3.85 9.76 -14.16
C ASN A 27 -3.07 11.04 -14.55
N THR A 28 -3.15 12.09 -13.73
CA THR A 28 -2.38 13.32 -13.96
C THR A 28 -0.88 13.07 -13.94
N LEU A 29 -0.40 12.21 -13.04
CA LEU A 29 1.02 11.83 -13.02
C LEU A 29 1.40 11.05 -14.29
N GLU A 30 0.54 10.16 -14.78
CA GLU A 30 0.77 9.43 -16.03
C GLU A 30 0.83 10.37 -17.24
N ASP A 31 -0.03 11.38 -17.29
CA ASP A 31 -0.02 12.42 -18.33
C ASP A 31 1.27 13.25 -18.31
N CYS A 32 1.80 13.54 -17.12
CA CYS A 32 3.00 14.37 -16.95
C CYS A 32 4.32 13.61 -17.14
N PHE A 33 4.41 12.36 -16.67
CA PHE A 33 5.68 11.62 -16.49
C PHE A 33 5.75 10.28 -17.24
N SER A 34 4.79 9.98 -18.10
CA SER A 34 4.57 8.64 -18.67
C SER A 34 4.20 7.59 -17.62
N PHE A 35 3.71 6.43 -18.09
CA PHE A 35 3.28 5.34 -17.22
C PHE A 35 4.41 4.80 -16.31
N PRO A 36 5.64 4.50 -16.79
CA PRO A 36 6.71 4.02 -15.90
C PRO A 36 7.15 5.06 -14.86
N GLY A 37 7.19 6.33 -15.23
CA GLY A 37 7.56 7.42 -14.33
C GLY A 37 6.52 7.62 -13.23
N ALA A 38 5.25 7.68 -13.61
CA ALA A 38 4.13 7.79 -12.67
C ALA A 38 4.09 6.59 -11.70
N SER A 39 4.24 5.36 -12.21
CA SER A 39 4.29 4.14 -11.41
C SER A 39 5.41 4.17 -10.37
N SER A 40 6.59 4.65 -10.75
CA SER A 40 7.73 4.79 -9.84
C SER A 40 7.46 5.83 -8.75
N LEU A 41 6.86 6.97 -9.10
CA LEU A 41 6.50 8.01 -8.14
C LEU A 41 5.42 7.51 -7.17
N MET A 42 4.37 6.88 -7.67
CA MET A 42 3.31 6.31 -6.83
C MET A 42 3.86 5.28 -5.85
N TYR A 43 4.76 4.41 -6.31
CA TYR A 43 5.43 3.44 -5.44
C TYR A 43 6.25 4.13 -4.33
N LEU A 44 7.05 5.14 -4.67
CA LEU A 44 7.88 5.85 -3.68
C LEU A 44 7.03 6.61 -2.66
N ILE A 45 5.96 7.27 -3.12
CA ILE A 45 4.99 7.94 -2.24
C ILE A 45 4.35 6.92 -1.30
N GLY A 46 3.85 5.82 -1.83
CA GLY A 46 3.28 4.73 -1.05
C GLY A 46 4.26 4.23 0.01
N LYS A 47 5.50 3.94 -0.38
CA LYS A 47 6.54 3.45 0.55
C LYS A 47 6.80 4.42 1.70
N GLY A 48 6.91 5.70 1.40
CA GLY A 48 7.07 6.74 2.42
C GLY A 48 5.87 6.81 3.37
N CYS A 49 4.66 6.75 2.83
CA CYS A 49 3.42 6.74 3.62
C CYS A 49 3.32 5.51 4.52
N GLY A 50 3.62 4.33 4.00
CA GLY A 50 3.58 3.07 4.77
C GLY A 50 4.57 3.05 5.93
N LEU A 51 5.80 3.53 5.72
CA LEU A 51 6.78 3.63 6.79
C LEU A 51 6.36 4.65 7.88
N ARG A 52 5.77 5.78 7.48
CA ARG A 52 5.24 6.77 8.43
C ARG A 52 4.02 6.23 9.16
N PHE A 53 3.16 5.47 8.51
CA PHE A 53 2.03 4.79 9.14
C PHE A 53 2.52 3.85 10.24
N TYR A 54 3.51 2.97 9.96
CA TYR A 54 4.15 2.12 10.98
C TYR A 54 4.66 2.94 12.18
N ARG A 55 5.37 4.05 11.94
CA ARG A 55 5.94 4.88 13.01
C ARG A 55 4.90 5.52 13.92
N ARG A 56 3.69 5.75 13.41
CA ARG A 56 2.57 6.29 14.20
C ARG A 56 1.87 5.25 15.06
N LEU A 57 1.98 3.98 14.69
CA LEU A 57 1.40 2.88 15.47
C LEU A 57 2.28 2.56 16.67
N LYS A 58 1.65 2.36 17.83
CA LYS A 58 2.32 1.97 19.08
C LYS A 58 1.86 0.56 19.47
N ASN A 59 2.27 -0.43 18.69
CA ASN A 59 1.87 -1.82 18.92
C ASN A 59 2.99 -2.61 19.61
N ALA A 60 2.59 -3.65 20.35
CA ALA A 60 3.50 -4.44 21.17
C ALA A 60 4.20 -5.57 20.40
N SER A 61 3.53 -6.13 19.39
CA SER A 61 4.01 -7.29 18.63
C SER A 61 3.80 -7.16 17.13
N THR A 62 4.50 -8.00 16.35
CA THR A 62 4.29 -8.09 14.90
C THR A 62 2.84 -8.41 14.54
N SER A 63 2.21 -9.34 15.24
CA SER A 63 0.82 -9.70 15.00
C SER A 63 -0.14 -8.53 15.25
N ASP A 64 0.12 -7.72 16.28
CA ASP A 64 -0.68 -6.53 16.57
C ASP A 64 -0.55 -5.47 15.47
N TYR A 65 0.68 -5.27 14.94
CA TYR A 65 0.88 -4.38 13.79
C TYR A 65 0.10 -4.82 12.56
N LEU A 66 0.15 -6.13 12.23
CA LEU A 66 -0.56 -6.67 11.06
C LEU A 66 -2.07 -6.57 11.24
N LYS A 67 -2.59 -6.91 12.42
CA LYS A 67 -4.03 -6.78 12.72
C LYS A 67 -4.47 -5.32 12.61
N THR A 68 -3.75 -4.40 13.22
CA THR A 68 -4.04 -2.97 13.17
C THR A 68 -4.04 -2.46 11.72
N PHE A 69 -3.08 -2.88 10.91
CA PHE A 69 -3.04 -2.54 9.49
C PHE A 69 -4.32 -3.00 8.77
N ILE A 70 -4.71 -4.26 8.94
CA ILE A 70 -5.90 -4.84 8.29
C ILE A 70 -7.14 -4.05 8.67
N ASP A 71 -7.35 -3.80 9.97
CA ASP A 71 -8.53 -3.12 10.48
C ASP A 71 -8.61 -1.67 9.97
N TYR A 72 -7.53 -0.89 10.08
CA TYR A 72 -7.49 0.49 9.57
C TYR A 72 -7.71 0.57 8.06
N LYS A 73 -7.05 -0.30 7.29
CA LYS A 73 -7.17 -0.24 5.82
C LYS A 73 -8.53 -0.70 5.32
N ARG A 74 -9.16 -1.62 6.03
CA ARG A 74 -10.57 -1.98 5.77
C ARG A 74 -11.50 -0.80 6.03
N GLU A 75 -11.39 -0.14 7.18
CA GLU A 75 -12.20 1.01 7.55
C GLU A 75 -12.00 2.19 6.58
N GLU A 76 -10.79 2.39 6.09
CA GLU A 76 -10.46 3.40 5.08
C GLU A 76 -10.91 3.04 3.66
N GLY A 77 -11.49 1.84 3.43
CA GLY A 77 -11.99 1.42 2.14
C GLY A 77 -10.92 0.91 1.16
N TRP A 78 -9.72 0.58 1.65
CA TRP A 78 -8.63 0.09 0.80
C TRP A 78 -8.87 -1.30 0.24
N GLY A 79 -9.73 -2.11 0.87
CA GLY A 79 -10.04 -3.49 0.55
C GLY A 79 -9.73 -4.43 1.71
N GLU A 80 -9.85 -5.74 1.45
CA GLU A 80 -9.64 -6.80 2.43
C GLU A 80 -8.24 -7.39 2.30
N PHE A 81 -7.40 -7.14 3.31
CA PHE A 81 -6.02 -7.65 3.37
C PHE A 81 -5.92 -8.97 4.13
N ARG A 82 -5.04 -9.84 3.65
CA ARG A 82 -4.64 -11.07 4.33
C ARG A 82 -3.13 -11.26 4.19
N PHE A 83 -2.44 -11.48 5.30
CA PHE A 83 -1.00 -11.70 5.34
C PHE A 83 -0.68 -13.17 5.61
N GLU A 84 0.15 -13.77 4.76
CA GLU A 84 0.73 -15.10 4.94
C GLU A 84 2.26 -14.96 4.98
N LEU A 85 2.76 -14.62 6.17
CA LEU A 85 4.18 -14.36 6.42
C LEU A 85 4.76 -15.50 7.26
N GLY A 86 5.02 -16.64 6.62
CA GLY A 86 5.53 -17.87 7.25
C GLY A 86 6.99 -18.17 6.90
N ASN A 87 7.37 -19.47 6.94
CA ASN A 87 8.74 -19.94 6.70
C ASN A 87 9.18 -19.97 5.22
N GLY A 88 8.38 -19.41 4.32
CA GLY A 88 8.66 -19.27 2.88
C GLY A 88 8.61 -17.81 2.43
N PRO A 89 8.66 -17.56 1.11
CA PRO A 89 8.40 -16.22 0.60
C PRO A 89 7.00 -15.78 1.03
N GLY A 90 6.95 -14.72 1.86
CA GLY A 90 5.69 -14.20 2.39
C GLY A 90 4.80 -13.67 1.27
N LYS A 91 3.48 -13.83 1.44
CA LYS A 91 2.49 -13.32 0.50
C LYS A 91 1.49 -12.41 1.20
N ILE A 92 1.09 -11.38 0.51
CA ILE A 92 0.03 -10.48 0.93
C ILE A 92 -1.05 -10.51 -0.14
N TYR A 93 -2.26 -10.78 0.26
CA TYR A 93 -3.45 -10.82 -0.61
C TYR A 93 -4.30 -9.59 -0.35
N LEU A 94 -4.84 -9.02 -1.42
CA LEU A 94 -5.75 -7.88 -1.36
C LEU A 94 -6.95 -8.14 -2.27
N ARG A 95 -8.12 -8.32 -1.66
CA ARG A 95 -9.40 -8.42 -2.38
C ARG A 95 -10.09 -7.07 -2.41
N GLY A 96 -10.60 -6.69 -3.59
CA GLY A 96 -11.33 -5.45 -3.77
C GLY A 96 -10.48 -4.21 -3.48
N GLY A 97 -9.20 -4.23 -3.85
CA GLY A 97 -8.29 -3.10 -3.66
C GLY A 97 -8.72 -1.85 -4.43
N PHE A 98 -8.71 -0.69 -3.78
CA PHE A 98 -9.18 0.57 -4.38
C PHE A 98 -8.41 0.93 -5.65
N GLU A 99 -7.11 0.71 -5.67
CA GLU A 99 -6.24 1.06 -6.81
C GLU A 99 -6.52 0.18 -8.03
N SER A 100 -6.83 -1.11 -7.84
CA SER A 100 -7.23 -2.01 -8.92
C SER A 100 -8.68 -1.81 -9.35
N ARG A 101 -9.59 -1.46 -8.44
CA ARG A 101 -10.99 -1.13 -8.78
C ARG A 101 -11.09 0.09 -9.67
N GLY A 102 -10.29 1.11 -9.39
CA GLY A 102 -10.27 2.35 -10.17
C GLY A 102 -9.59 2.22 -11.54
N SER A 103 -8.90 1.10 -11.79
CA SER A 103 -8.19 0.84 -13.05
C SER A 103 -8.95 -0.17 -13.89
N ILE A 104 -9.40 0.22 -15.06
CA ILE A 104 -10.17 -0.65 -15.96
C ILE A 104 -9.23 -1.33 -16.95
N SER A 105 -9.20 -2.67 -16.95
CA SER A 105 -8.52 -3.51 -17.96
C SER A 105 -7.07 -3.10 -18.26
N SER A 106 -6.18 -3.36 -17.32
CA SER A 106 -4.75 -3.13 -17.54
C SER A 106 -4.03 -4.39 -18.04
N SER A 107 -3.02 -4.24 -18.90
CA SER A 107 -2.10 -5.33 -19.25
C SER A 107 -1.03 -5.56 -18.20
N GLU A 108 -0.78 -4.56 -17.35
CA GLU A 108 0.26 -4.57 -16.31
C GLU A 108 -0.36 -4.42 -14.91
N PRO A 109 0.33 -4.91 -13.85
CA PRO A 109 -0.08 -4.63 -12.49
C PRO A 109 -0.10 -3.13 -12.20
N VAL A 110 -1.15 -2.66 -11.51
CA VAL A 110 -1.40 -1.22 -11.33
C VAL A 110 -1.26 -0.74 -9.89
N CYS A 111 -1.16 -1.66 -8.91
CA CYS A 111 -1.21 -1.32 -7.48
C CYS A 111 0.13 -0.79 -6.95
N ASN A 112 0.73 0.18 -7.64
CA ASN A 112 2.06 0.67 -7.31
C ASN A 112 2.11 1.41 -5.97
N PHE A 113 1.13 2.27 -5.69
CA PHE A 113 1.02 2.96 -4.41
C PHE A 113 0.78 1.95 -3.27
N THR A 114 -0.19 1.06 -3.44
CA THR A 114 -0.51 0.01 -2.46
C THR A 114 0.68 -0.89 -2.18
N LYS A 115 1.38 -1.35 -3.22
CA LYS A 115 2.62 -2.13 -3.10
C LYS A 115 3.68 -1.39 -2.29
N GLY A 116 3.92 -0.14 -2.62
CA GLY A 116 4.87 0.70 -1.87
C GLY A 116 4.46 0.84 -0.41
N PHE A 117 3.19 1.12 -0.15
CA PHE A 117 2.67 1.28 1.21
C PHE A 117 2.87 0.02 2.07
N ILE A 118 2.51 -1.16 1.54
CA ILE A 118 2.72 -2.43 2.24
C ILE A 118 4.22 -2.65 2.49
N GLU A 119 5.06 -2.42 1.48
CA GLU A 119 6.51 -2.58 1.58
C GLU A 119 7.11 -1.68 2.66
N GLY A 120 6.74 -0.40 2.68
CA GLY A 120 7.21 0.56 3.69
C GLY A 120 6.77 0.19 5.10
N PHE A 121 5.51 -0.21 5.26
CA PHE A 121 4.96 -0.69 6.52
C PHE A 121 5.68 -1.93 7.04
N LEU A 122 5.77 -2.99 6.22
CA LEU A 122 6.42 -4.23 6.60
C LEU A 122 7.92 -4.07 6.85
N SER A 123 8.59 -3.20 6.09
CA SER A 123 10.00 -2.86 6.34
C SER A 123 10.20 -2.25 7.73
N GLY A 124 9.25 -1.44 8.20
CA GLY A 124 9.24 -0.91 9.56
C GLY A 124 8.99 -2.01 10.59
N VAL A 125 7.97 -2.84 10.41
CA VAL A 125 7.60 -3.92 11.34
C VAL A 125 8.75 -4.92 11.53
N PHE A 126 9.36 -5.35 10.44
CA PHE A 126 10.44 -6.35 10.48
C PHE A 126 11.85 -5.75 10.62
N ARG A 127 11.96 -4.42 10.62
CA ARG A 127 13.24 -3.69 10.67
C ARG A 127 14.25 -4.16 9.61
N LYS A 128 13.72 -4.45 8.41
CA LYS A 128 14.48 -4.89 7.24
C LYS A 128 14.00 -4.14 6.01
N ASN A 129 14.91 -3.88 5.07
CA ASN A 129 14.51 -3.32 3.78
C ASN A 129 13.88 -4.41 2.91
N LEU A 130 12.59 -4.64 3.07
CA LEU A 130 11.85 -5.60 2.29
C LEU A 130 11.54 -5.04 0.90
N LYS A 131 11.40 -5.95 -0.06
CA LYS A 131 10.95 -5.67 -1.42
C LYS A 131 9.75 -6.55 -1.75
N LEU A 132 8.78 -5.96 -2.44
CA LEU A 132 7.58 -6.66 -2.89
C LEU A 132 7.48 -6.66 -4.42
N LYS A 133 6.95 -7.74 -4.95
CA LYS A 133 6.54 -7.85 -6.34
C LYS A 133 5.04 -8.14 -6.39
N GLU A 134 4.29 -7.39 -7.18
CA GLU A 134 2.90 -7.71 -7.48
C GLU A 134 2.88 -8.82 -8.53
N THR A 135 2.41 -10.01 -8.15
CA THR A 135 2.41 -11.22 -8.99
C THR A 135 1.03 -11.54 -9.57
N ALA A 136 -0.03 -11.01 -8.98
CA ALA A 136 -1.38 -11.01 -9.52
C ALA A 136 -2.04 -9.65 -9.27
N CYS A 137 -2.90 -9.21 -10.18
CA CYS A 137 -3.59 -7.92 -10.08
C CYS A 137 -5.02 -8.03 -10.62
N ALA A 138 -6.00 -7.62 -9.80
CA ALA A 138 -7.41 -7.66 -10.18
C ALA A 138 -7.72 -6.79 -11.41
N ALA A 139 -6.98 -5.70 -11.65
CA ALA A 139 -7.11 -4.89 -12.87
C ALA A 139 -6.69 -5.63 -14.14
N LYS A 140 -5.94 -6.72 -14.04
CA LYS A 140 -5.58 -7.62 -15.12
C LYS A 140 -6.58 -8.77 -15.34
N GLY A 141 -7.57 -8.90 -14.45
CA GLY A 141 -8.55 -9.98 -14.46
C GLY A 141 -8.28 -11.09 -13.45
N ASP A 142 -7.24 -10.97 -12.61
CA ASP A 142 -7.01 -11.92 -11.51
C ASP A 142 -8.09 -11.77 -10.42
N PRO A 143 -8.41 -12.82 -9.64
CA PRO A 143 -9.45 -12.77 -8.60
C PRO A 143 -9.15 -11.76 -7.48
N GLU A 144 -7.87 -11.58 -7.17
CA GLU A 144 -7.36 -10.65 -6.16
C GLU A 144 -5.95 -10.22 -6.50
N CYS A 145 -5.47 -9.14 -5.89
CA CYS A 145 -4.08 -8.73 -6.02
C CYS A 145 -3.21 -9.53 -5.05
N ILE A 146 -2.03 -9.96 -5.51
CA ILE A 146 -1.06 -10.71 -4.70
C ILE A 146 0.29 -10.01 -4.77
N PHE A 147 0.85 -9.75 -3.59
CA PHE A 147 2.19 -9.18 -3.43
C PHE A 147 3.09 -10.22 -2.74
N GLU A 148 4.20 -10.57 -3.37
CA GLU A 148 5.18 -11.52 -2.82
C GLU A 148 6.39 -10.77 -2.27
N VAL A 149 6.86 -11.20 -1.09
CA VAL A 149 8.10 -10.70 -0.50
C VAL A 149 9.27 -11.31 -1.29
N LEU A 150 10.12 -10.45 -1.84
CA LEU A 150 11.36 -10.87 -2.48
C LEU A 150 12.42 -11.09 -1.39
N VAL A 151 13.05 -12.26 -1.42
CA VAL A 151 14.12 -12.65 -0.48
C VAL A 151 15.47 -12.14 -0.97
#